data_9fdc09b53e100d8eddfe8baa3b32324b
#
_entry.id   9fdc09b53e100d8eddfe8baa3b32324b
#
_cell.length_a   1.000
_cell.length_b   1.000
_cell.length_c   1.000
_cell.angle_alpha   90.00
_cell.angle_beta   90.00
_cell.angle_gamma   90.00
#
_symmetry.space_group_name_H-M   'P 1'
#
loop_
_entity.id
_entity.type
_entity.pdbx_description
1 polymer ?
#
loop_
_entity_poly.entity_id
_entity_poly.type
_entity_poly.pdbx_seq_one_letter_code
_entity_poly.pdbx_strand_id
1 'polypeptide(L)'
;TKLKIREFSQEPFDAAGRKISDLNAEPSKSSVKLDLDWGSIVVTTKKLDRASSLQIQSASGVAGIRGTQFRLAENPGAGIKLDVTESTVIFTPKGAVQPVAVGPGQGLDVSSAGVATSRAINPSAVKSITATNTESILATDDVLLSVLSEAMSDALMLEDQGLREGSATDSEAEGEPT
;
A
#
# COMPACT_ATOMS: atom_id res chain seq x y z
N THR A 1 -8.30 4.81 14.28
CA THR A 1 -8.73 4.20 13.01
C THR A 1 -8.83 2.70 13.16
N LYS A 2 -9.91 2.10 12.63
CA LYS A 2 -10.08 0.66 12.59
C LYS A 2 -10.34 0.22 11.16
N LEU A 3 -9.35 -0.41 10.57
CA LEU A 3 -9.35 -0.96 9.21
C LEU A 3 -9.14 -2.47 9.26
N LYS A 4 -9.87 -3.22 8.46
CA LYS A 4 -9.74 -4.68 8.32
C LYS A 4 -9.55 -5.05 6.86
N ILE A 5 -8.70 -6.03 6.60
CA ILE A 5 -8.58 -6.65 5.28
C ILE A 5 -9.56 -7.82 5.24
N ARG A 6 -10.55 -7.76 4.34
CA ARG A 6 -11.52 -8.84 4.11
C ARG A 6 -11.05 -9.84 3.08
N GLU A 7 -10.47 -9.32 2.02
CA GLU A 7 -10.01 -10.10 0.89
C GLU A 7 -8.74 -9.50 0.34
N PHE A 8 -7.77 -10.33 0.09
CA PHE A 8 -6.56 -9.98 -0.65
C PHE A 8 -6.17 -11.17 -1.51
N SER A 9 -6.18 -10.99 -2.83
CA SER A 9 -5.65 -11.95 -3.78
C SER A 9 -4.91 -11.23 -4.89
N GLN A 10 -3.84 -11.84 -5.38
CA GLN A 10 -3.08 -11.37 -6.52
C GLN A 10 -2.65 -12.56 -7.37
N GLU A 11 -2.83 -12.47 -8.67
CA GLU A 11 -2.33 -13.48 -9.60
C GLU A 11 -0.80 -13.45 -9.64
N PRO A 12 -0.12 -14.61 -9.71
CA PRO A 12 1.32 -14.67 -9.87
C PRO A 12 1.78 -13.85 -11.08
N PHE A 13 2.90 -13.17 -10.97
CA PHE A 13 3.51 -12.45 -12.09
C PHE A 13 5.00 -12.78 -12.17
N ASP A 14 5.52 -12.82 -13.40
CA ASP A 14 6.95 -12.91 -13.66
C ASP A 14 7.52 -11.50 -13.78
N ALA A 15 8.36 -11.15 -12.84
CA ALA A 15 9.03 -9.85 -12.84
C ALA A 15 10.04 -9.72 -13.99
N ALA A 16 10.45 -10.83 -14.64
CA ALA A 16 11.43 -10.86 -15.72
C ALA A 16 12.71 -10.04 -15.40
N GLY A 17 13.16 -10.10 -14.14
CA GLY A 17 14.31 -9.34 -13.63
C GLY A 17 14.03 -7.85 -13.35
N ARG A 18 12.81 -7.36 -13.52
CA ARG A 18 12.40 -5.98 -13.18
C ARG A 18 12.01 -5.89 -11.69
N LYS A 19 12.38 -4.81 -11.05
CA LYS A 19 11.91 -4.52 -9.69
C LYS A 19 10.46 -4.05 -9.74
N ILE A 20 9.66 -4.44 -8.74
CA ILE A 20 8.25 -3.98 -8.60
C ILE A 20 8.19 -2.45 -8.49
N SER A 21 9.19 -1.82 -7.86
CA SER A 21 9.31 -0.36 -7.79
C SER A 21 9.35 0.33 -9.15
N ASP A 22 9.91 -0.32 -10.17
CA ASP A 22 10.13 0.26 -11.50
C ASP A 22 8.87 0.16 -12.39
N LEU A 23 7.82 -0.51 -11.92
CA LEU A 23 6.57 -0.66 -12.64
C LEU A 23 5.67 0.56 -12.39
N ASN A 24 5.24 1.22 -13.46
CA ASN A 24 4.29 2.35 -13.39
C ASN A 24 2.84 1.91 -13.15
N ALA A 25 2.56 0.64 -13.32
CA ALA A 25 1.24 0.04 -13.14
C ALA A 25 1.36 -1.28 -12.38
N GLU A 26 0.25 -1.80 -11.93
CA GLU A 26 0.15 -3.10 -11.30
C GLU A 26 0.61 -4.22 -12.27
N PRO A 27 1.45 -5.17 -11.80
CA PRO A 27 2.05 -6.19 -12.67
C PRO A 27 1.09 -7.33 -13.03
N SER A 28 0.08 -7.59 -12.21
CA SER A 28 -0.90 -8.67 -12.39
C SER A 28 -2.23 -8.29 -11.75
N LYS A 29 -3.28 -9.01 -12.11
CA LYS A 29 -4.61 -8.81 -11.55
C LYS A 29 -4.62 -9.04 -10.04
N SER A 30 -5.28 -8.13 -9.32
CA SER A 30 -5.53 -8.26 -7.88
C SER A 30 -6.99 -8.00 -7.51
N SER A 31 -7.41 -8.56 -6.37
CA SER A 31 -8.68 -8.25 -5.73
C SER A 31 -8.44 -7.94 -4.27
N VAL A 32 -8.78 -6.72 -3.87
CA VAL A 32 -8.60 -6.23 -2.50
C VAL A 32 -9.92 -5.66 -1.99
N LYS A 33 -10.37 -6.16 -0.83
CA LYS A 33 -11.53 -5.61 -0.11
C LYS A 33 -11.14 -5.27 1.31
N LEU A 34 -11.38 -4.03 1.67
CA LEU A 34 -11.11 -3.47 2.99
C LEU A 34 -12.40 -3.02 3.65
N ASP A 35 -12.48 -3.13 4.97
CA ASP A 35 -13.55 -2.53 5.77
C ASP A 35 -12.98 -1.42 6.63
N LEU A 36 -13.51 -0.22 6.49
CA LEU A 36 -13.24 0.91 7.38
C LEU A 36 -14.39 1.06 8.36
N ASP A 37 -14.20 0.56 9.59
CA ASP A 37 -15.22 0.66 10.63
C ASP A 37 -15.33 2.11 11.14
N TRP A 38 -14.20 2.79 11.37
CA TRP A 38 -14.11 4.19 11.77
C TRP A 38 -12.70 4.75 11.65
N GLY A 39 -12.59 6.06 11.55
CA GLY A 39 -11.33 6.80 11.47
C GLY A 39 -11.00 7.30 10.08
N SER A 40 -9.78 7.72 9.87
CA SER A 40 -9.31 8.30 8.61
C SER A 40 -8.14 7.52 8.04
N ILE A 41 -8.16 7.29 6.74
CA ILE A 41 -7.08 6.66 5.97
C ILE A 41 -6.72 7.53 4.78
N VAL A 42 -5.46 7.54 4.42
CA VAL A 42 -4.93 8.05 3.15
C VAL A 42 -4.52 6.84 2.32
N VAL A 43 -4.95 6.80 1.09
CA VAL A 43 -4.68 5.69 0.17
C VAL A 43 -3.99 6.24 -1.05
N THR A 44 -2.86 5.63 -1.40
CA THR A 44 -2.14 5.86 -2.65
C THR A 44 -1.95 4.53 -3.35
N THR A 45 -2.43 4.43 -4.58
CA THR A 45 -2.25 3.22 -5.38
C THR A 45 -1.68 3.58 -6.74
N LYS A 46 -0.84 2.71 -7.28
CA LYS A 46 -0.48 2.74 -8.69
C LYS A 46 -1.72 2.47 -9.55
N LYS A 47 -1.63 2.74 -10.83
CA LYS A 47 -2.70 2.40 -11.77
C LYS A 47 -2.95 0.89 -11.74
N LEU A 48 -4.16 0.51 -11.37
CA LEU A 48 -4.57 -0.90 -11.31
C LEU A 48 -4.79 -1.46 -12.71
N ASP A 49 -4.58 -2.77 -12.87
CA ASP A 49 -4.98 -3.49 -14.07
C ASP A 49 -6.51 -3.38 -14.29
N ARG A 50 -6.94 -3.56 -15.54
CA ARG A 50 -8.37 -3.42 -15.88
C ARG A 50 -9.24 -4.46 -15.19
N ALA A 51 -8.70 -5.64 -14.91
CA ALA A 51 -9.38 -6.74 -14.25
C ALA A 51 -9.23 -6.72 -12.72
N SER A 52 -8.38 -5.82 -12.19
CA SER A 52 -8.19 -5.65 -10.74
C SER A 52 -9.31 -4.86 -10.10
N SER A 53 -9.55 -5.14 -8.83
CA SER A 53 -10.53 -4.43 -8.01
C SER A 53 -9.96 -4.06 -6.65
N LEU A 54 -10.08 -2.80 -6.27
CA LEU A 54 -9.85 -2.33 -4.91
C LEU A 54 -11.13 -1.67 -4.41
N GLN A 55 -11.68 -2.18 -3.32
CA GLN A 55 -12.90 -1.66 -2.70
C GLN A 55 -12.67 -1.41 -1.22
N ILE A 56 -13.21 -0.30 -0.73
CA ILE A 56 -13.25 0.02 0.70
C ILE A 56 -14.71 0.17 1.09
N GLN A 57 -15.15 -0.73 1.94
CA GLN A 57 -16.51 -0.73 2.48
C GLN A 57 -16.52 0.00 3.83
N SER A 58 -17.56 0.78 4.07
CA SER A 58 -17.82 1.43 5.36
C SER A 58 -19.30 1.36 5.72
N ALA A 59 -19.66 1.87 6.89
CA ALA A 59 -21.06 1.98 7.31
C ALA A 59 -21.87 2.90 6.38
N SER A 60 -21.21 3.89 5.75
CA SER A 60 -21.83 4.93 4.91
C SER A 60 -21.88 4.56 3.42
N GLY A 61 -21.17 3.53 2.98
CA GLY A 61 -21.14 3.13 1.57
C GLY A 61 -19.86 2.38 1.15
N VAL A 62 -19.67 2.29 -0.17
CA VAL A 62 -18.54 1.58 -0.78
C VAL A 62 -17.77 2.50 -1.73
N ALA A 63 -16.47 2.62 -1.53
CA ALA A 63 -15.55 3.27 -2.45
C ALA A 63 -14.91 2.23 -3.38
N GLY A 64 -15.04 2.42 -4.69
CA GLY A 64 -14.33 1.66 -5.73
C GLY A 64 -13.17 2.49 -6.30
N ILE A 65 -11.97 1.90 -6.34
CA ILE A 65 -10.72 2.60 -6.63
C ILE A 65 -10.04 1.99 -7.85
N ARG A 66 -9.44 2.84 -8.71
CA ARG A 66 -8.71 2.42 -9.91
C ARG A 66 -7.38 3.15 -10.11
N GLY A 67 -6.55 3.22 -9.06
CA GLY A 67 -5.27 3.93 -9.14
C GLY A 67 -5.45 5.41 -8.84
N THR A 68 -5.46 5.76 -7.56
CA THR A 68 -5.83 7.09 -7.07
C THR A 68 -5.05 7.45 -5.82
N GLN A 69 -5.03 8.74 -5.54
CA GLN A 69 -4.61 9.28 -4.27
C GLN A 69 -5.80 10.00 -3.63
N PHE A 70 -6.21 9.55 -2.45
CA PHE A 70 -7.38 10.10 -1.77
C PHE A 70 -7.30 9.88 -0.25
N ARG A 71 -8.11 10.63 0.46
CA ARG A 71 -8.38 10.45 1.89
C ARG A 71 -9.84 10.04 2.08
N LEU A 72 -10.06 9.04 2.91
CA LEU A 72 -11.38 8.58 3.31
C LEU A 72 -11.49 8.63 4.83
N ALA A 73 -12.52 9.27 5.36
CA ALA A 73 -12.74 9.41 6.80
C ALA A 73 -14.17 9.02 7.16
N GLU A 74 -14.35 7.90 7.86
CA GLU A 74 -15.62 7.42 8.38
C GLU A 74 -15.77 7.84 9.86
N ASN A 75 -16.84 8.56 10.16
CA ASN A 75 -17.19 8.99 11.50
C ASN A 75 -18.54 8.36 11.90
N PRO A 76 -18.54 7.39 12.83
CA PRO A 76 -19.75 6.73 13.25
C PRO A 76 -20.83 7.73 13.70
N GLY A 77 -22.03 7.62 13.12
CA GLY A 77 -23.14 8.52 13.40
C GLY A 77 -23.14 9.85 12.64
N ALA A 78 -22.01 10.28 12.09
CA ALA A 78 -21.90 11.51 11.29
C ALA A 78 -21.84 11.23 9.77
N GLY A 79 -21.28 10.08 9.39
CA GLY A 79 -21.13 9.68 8.00
C GLY A 79 -19.67 9.72 7.51
N ILE A 80 -19.47 9.77 6.20
CA ILE A 80 -18.16 9.67 5.56
C ILE A 80 -17.77 10.94 4.81
N LYS A 81 -16.47 11.24 4.81
CA LYS A 81 -15.85 12.29 4.00
C LYS A 81 -14.83 11.67 3.08
N LEU A 82 -14.93 11.95 1.80
CA LEU A 82 -13.98 11.57 0.76
C LEU A 82 -13.36 12.81 0.15
N ASP A 83 -12.03 12.86 0.06
CA ASP A 83 -11.28 13.93 -0.58
C ASP A 83 -10.30 13.29 -1.59
N VAL A 84 -10.40 13.67 -2.87
CA VAL A 84 -9.60 13.08 -3.96
C VAL A 84 -8.61 14.11 -4.49
N THR A 85 -7.32 13.75 -4.49
CA THR A 85 -6.24 14.58 -5.04
C THR A 85 -5.81 14.13 -6.42
N GLU A 86 -5.97 12.83 -6.73
CA GLU A 86 -5.48 12.26 -7.98
C GLU A 86 -6.43 11.21 -8.51
N SER A 87 -6.71 11.22 -9.81
CA SER A 87 -7.59 10.29 -10.52
C SER A 87 -9.06 10.34 -10.02
N THR A 88 -9.82 9.24 -10.09
CA THR A 88 -11.26 9.22 -9.77
C THR A 88 -11.59 8.06 -8.84
N VAL A 89 -12.34 8.34 -7.78
CA VAL A 89 -12.98 7.36 -6.90
C VAL A 89 -14.46 7.28 -7.22
N ILE A 90 -14.98 6.07 -7.36
CA ILE A 90 -16.41 5.83 -7.52
C ILE A 90 -16.99 5.46 -6.16
N PHE A 91 -17.80 6.32 -5.59
CA PHE A 91 -18.43 6.08 -4.29
C PHE A 91 -19.91 5.75 -4.45
N THR A 92 -20.34 4.64 -3.87
CA THR A 92 -21.75 4.26 -3.82
C THR A 92 -22.26 4.43 -2.39
N PRO A 93 -23.03 5.48 -2.09
CA PRO A 93 -23.62 5.65 -0.75
C PRO A 93 -24.54 4.47 -0.39
N LYS A 94 -24.61 4.14 0.88
CA LYS A 94 -25.48 3.08 1.37
C LYS A 94 -26.96 3.39 1.03
N GLY A 95 -27.63 2.45 0.38
CA GLY A 95 -29.02 2.61 -0.05
C GLY A 95 -29.23 3.42 -1.32
N ALA A 96 -28.18 4.01 -1.90
CA ALA A 96 -28.28 4.68 -3.19
C ALA A 96 -28.23 3.69 -4.36
N VAL A 97 -29.00 3.98 -5.41
CA VAL A 97 -29.04 3.19 -6.64
C VAL A 97 -27.90 3.56 -7.58
N GLN A 98 -27.44 4.80 -7.51
CA GLN A 98 -26.42 5.31 -8.42
C GLN A 98 -25.13 5.67 -7.68
N PRO A 99 -23.97 5.30 -8.22
CA PRO A 99 -22.68 5.73 -7.70
C PRO A 99 -22.41 7.19 -8.04
N VAL A 100 -21.56 7.83 -7.24
CA VAL A 100 -21.04 9.18 -7.45
C VAL A 100 -19.57 9.09 -7.83
N ALA A 101 -19.18 9.70 -8.96
CA ALA A 101 -17.79 9.83 -9.35
C ALA A 101 -17.21 11.08 -8.70
N VAL A 102 -16.09 10.93 -7.98
CA VAL A 102 -15.36 12.02 -7.32
C VAL A 102 -13.98 12.13 -7.95
N GLY A 103 -13.73 13.23 -8.66
CA GLY A 103 -12.49 13.48 -9.40
C GLY A 103 -11.46 14.27 -8.59
N PRO A 104 -10.29 14.57 -9.21
CA PRO A 104 -9.25 15.37 -8.59
C PRO A 104 -9.74 16.77 -8.18
N GLY A 105 -9.33 17.19 -6.98
CA GLY A 105 -9.76 18.50 -6.44
C GLY A 105 -11.20 18.53 -5.92
N GLN A 106 -11.89 17.39 -5.94
CA GLN A 106 -13.25 17.25 -5.44
C GLN A 106 -13.30 16.51 -4.11
N GLY A 107 -14.32 16.81 -3.34
CA GLY A 107 -14.70 16.09 -2.13
C GLY A 107 -16.16 15.65 -2.18
N LEU A 108 -16.50 14.65 -1.41
CA LEU A 108 -17.83 14.13 -1.20
C LEU A 108 -18.07 13.95 0.30
N ASP A 109 -19.13 14.52 0.80
CA ASP A 109 -19.63 14.28 2.15
C ASP A 109 -20.91 13.46 2.04
N VAL A 110 -20.97 12.33 2.75
CA VAL A 110 -22.16 11.51 2.83
C VAL A 110 -22.58 11.44 4.30
N SER A 111 -23.76 11.93 4.61
CA SER A 111 -24.30 11.91 5.96
C SER A 111 -24.66 10.48 6.42
N SER A 112 -24.87 10.28 7.71
CA SER A 112 -25.35 9.01 8.25
C SER A 112 -26.72 8.59 7.69
N ALA A 113 -27.51 9.56 7.18
CA ALA A 113 -28.76 9.30 6.49
C ALA A 113 -28.60 8.92 5.00
N GLY A 114 -27.37 8.83 4.49
CA GLY A 114 -27.07 8.46 3.09
C GLY A 114 -27.17 9.61 2.10
N VAL A 115 -27.34 10.85 2.56
CA VAL A 115 -27.37 12.03 1.69
C VAL A 115 -25.96 12.40 1.27
N ALA A 116 -25.71 12.37 -0.03
CA ALA A 116 -24.41 12.68 -0.64
C ALA A 116 -24.38 14.14 -1.14
N THR A 117 -23.36 14.88 -0.77
CA THR A 117 -23.13 16.27 -1.16
C THR A 117 -21.72 16.44 -1.71
N SER A 118 -21.61 16.80 -2.99
CA SER A 118 -20.31 17.10 -3.62
C SER A 118 -19.83 18.49 -3.22
N ARG A 119 -18.52 18.65 -3.03
CA ARG A 119 -17.86 19.92 -2.70
C ARG A 119 -16.48 20.00 -3.34
N ALA A 120 -15.89 21.20 -3.32
CA ALA A 120 -14.44 21.32 -3.60
C ALA A 120 -13.63 20.72 -2.43
N ILE A 121 -12.46 20.18 -2.74
CA ILE A 121 -11.53 19.70 -1.72
C ILE A 121 -11.01 20.86 -0.88
N ASN A 122 -10.85 20.65 0.42
CA ASN A 122 -10.24 21.68 1.27
C ASN A 122 -8.70 21.71 1.02
N PRO A 123 -8.09 22.89 0.77
CA PRO A 123 -6.63 23.00 0.58
C PRO A 123 -5.79 22.40 1.73
N SER A 124 -6.30 22.46 2.97
CA SER A 124 -5.63 21.81 4.11
C SER A 124 -5.66 20.28 4.04
N ALA A 125 -6.72 19.70 3.47
CA ALA A 125 -6.79 18.26 3.23
C ALA A 125 -5.75 17.83 2.19
N VAL A 126 -5.57 18.59 1.11
CA VAL A 126 -4.52 18.34 0.11
C VAL A 126 -3.15 18.29 0.75
N LYS A 127 -2.80 19.30 1.56
CA LYS A 127 -1.52 19.35 2.26
C LYS A 127 -1.33 18.14 3.19
N SER A 128 -2.37 17.77 3.93
CA SER A 128 -2.34 16.59 4.82
C SER A 128 -2.12 15.30 4.05
N ILE A 129 -2.81 15.08 2.94
CA ILE A 129 -2.68 13.91 2.09
C ILE A 129 -1.24 13.81 1.54
N THR A 130 -0.71 14.91 1.01
CA THR A 130 0.66 14.96 0.48
C THR A 130 1.71 14.71 1.55
N ALA A 131 1.58 15.31 2.73
CA ALA A 131 2.52 15.11 3.84
C ALA A 131 2.51 13.65 4.32
N THR A 132 1.35 13.04 4.51
CA THR A 132 1.24 11.63 4.94
C THR A 132 1.88 10.69 3.93
N ASN A 133 1.72 10.94 2.64
CA ASN A 133 2.37 10.15 1.61
C ASN A 133 3.89 10.29 1.63
N THR A 134 4.41 11.49 1.81
CA THR A 134 5.86 11.73 1.88
C THR A 134 6.46 11.00 3.08
N GLU A 135 5.84 11.10 4.25
CA GLU A 135 6.28 10.39 5.45
C GLU A 135 6.24 8.86 5.25
N SER A 136 5.20 8.33 4.63
CA SER A 136 5.07 6.89 4.34
C SER A 136 6.16 6.39 3.41
N ILE A 137 6.52 7.16 2.38
CA ILE A 137 7.59 6.81 1.44
C ILE A 137 8.94 6.81 2.17
N LEU A 138 9.25 7.85 2.93
CA LEU A 138 10.49 7.95 3.69
C LEU A 138 10.64 6.83 4.72
N ALA A 139 9.57 6.50 5.46
CA ALA A 139 9.59 5.40 6.42
C ALA A 139 9.83 4.04 5.75
N THR A 140 9.34 3.84 4.53
CA THR A 140 9.57 2.61 3.76
C THR A 140 11.02 2.51 3.31
N ASP A 141 11.63 3.60 2.89
CA ASP A 141 13.04 3.63 2.50
C ASP A 141 13.97 3.34 3.69
N ASP A 142 13.69 3.87 4.87
CA ASP A 142 14.45 3.58 6.10
C ASP A 142 14.37 2.09 6.49
N VAL A 143 13.20 1.47 6.39
CA VAL A 143 13.04 0.03 6.65
C VAL A 143 13.81 -0.81 5.65
N LEU A 144 13.77 -0.45 4.35
CA LEU A 144 14.53 -1.14 3.32
C LEU A 144 16.04 -1.04 3.56
N LEU A 145 16.54 0.13 3.94
CA LEU A 145 17.95 0.34 4.25
C LEU A 145 18.39 -0.48 5.47
N SER A 146 17.56 -0.59 6.49
CA SER A 146 17.88 -1.40 7.68
C SER A 146 17.94 -2.90 7.35
N VAL A 147 16.97 -3.42 6.58
CA VAL A 147 16.95 -4.82 6.15
C VAL A 147 18.14 -5.16 5.25
N LEU A 148 18.52 -4.26 4.34
CA LEU A 148 19.70 -4.45 3.48
C LEU A 148 20.99 -4.42 4.28
N SER A 149 21.10 -3.57 5.29
CA SER A 149 22.25 -3.48 6.20
C SER A 149 22.43 -4.77 7.02
N GLU A 150 21.34 -5.32 7.55
CA GLU A 150 21.37 -6.61 8.26
C GLU A 150 21.78 -7.77 7.33
N ALA A 151 21.18 -7.85 6.14
CA ALA A 151 21.50 -8.89 5.17
C ALA A 151 22.95 -8.83 4.69
N MET A 152 23.52 -7.63 4.51
CA MET A 152 24.93 -7.45 4.17
C MET A 152 25.85 -7.86 5.33
N SER A 153 25.48 -7.56 6.58
CA SER A 153 26.23 -7.95 7.76
C SER A 153 26.29 -9.46 7.91
N ASP A 154 25.16 -10.16 7.72
CA ASP A 154 25.08 -11.62 7.77
C ASP A 154 25.91 -12.28 6.65
N ALA A 155 25.89 -11.71 5.44
CA ALA A 155 26.71 -12.22 4.33
C ALA A 155 28.21 -12.10 4.60
N LEU A 156 28.67 -10.99 5.19
CA LEU A 156 30.08 -10.78 5.56
C LEU A 156 30.52 -11.73 6.68
N MET A 157 29.62 -12.05 7.64
CA MET A 157 29.93 -13.02 8.70
C MET A 157 30.09 -14.45 8.18
N LEU A 158 29.32 -14.83 7.16
CA LEU A 158 29.41 -16.14 6.51
C LEU A 158 30.72 -16.30 5.72
N GLU A 159 31.20 -15.24 5.06
CA GLU A 159 32.47 -15.25 4.36
C GLU A 159 33.67 -15.41 5.32
N ASP A 160 33.64 -14.75 6.49
CA ASP A 160 34.70 -14.85 7.50
C ASP A 160 34.75 -16.26 8.12
N GLN A 161 33.63 -16.94 8.29
CA GLN A 161 33.58 -18.33 8.74
C GLN A 161 34.12 -19.31 7.69
N GLY A 162 33.81 -19.10 6.42
CA GLY A 162 34.31 -19.92 5.31
C GLY A 162 35.84 -19.85 5.13
N LEU A 163 36.45 -18.71 5.44
CA LEU A 163 37.91 -18.53 5.38
C LEU A 163 38.64 -19.19 6.56
N ARG A 164 37.98 -19.36 7.70
CA ARG A 164 38.58 -20.04 8.88
C ARG A 164 38.54 -21.55 8.76
N GLU A 165 37.55 -22.14 8.14
CA GLU A 165 37.47 -23.58 7.91
C GLU A 165 38.44 -24.07 6.83
N GLY A 166 38.80 -23.24 5.84
CA GLY A 166 39.76 -23.54 4.78
C GLY A 166 41.22 -23.56 5.22
N SER A 167 41.55 -23.02 6.43
CA SER A 167 42.92 -22.93 6.95
C SER A 167 43.35 -24.07 7.89
N ALA A 168 42.46 -25.03 8.20
CA ALA A 168 42.70 -26.05 9.19
C ALA A 168 43.08 -27.45 8.64
N THR A 169 43.21 -27.61 7.33
CA THR A 169 43.43 -28.93 6.71
C THR A 169 44.80 -29.13 6.03
N ASP A 170 45.81 -28.31 6.33
CA ASP A 170 47.14 -28.49 5.72
C ASP A 170 48.28 -28.52 6.75
N SER A 171 48.24 -29.50 7.67
CA SER A 171 49.43 -29.90 8.43
C SER A 171 49.23 -31.28 9.05
N GLU A 172 49.44 -32.36 8.30
CA GLU A 172 49.93 -33.64 8.81
C GLU A 172 50.15 -34.60 7.64
N ALA A 173 51.36 -34.63 7.12
CA ALA A 173 51.94 -35.79 6.49
C ALA A 173 53.43 -35.57 6.19
N GLU A 174 54.28 -35.71 7.18
CA GLU A 174 55.66 -36.15 6.96
C GLU A 174 56.09 -36.97 8.19
N GLY A 175 56.24 -38.23 8.02
CA GLY A 175 56.76 -39.23 9.00
C GLY A 175 57.32 -40.38 8.25
N GLU A 176 58.48 -40.42 8.12
CA GLU A 176 59.70 -41.08 7.78
C GLU A 176 59.74 -42.63 7.73
N PRO A 177 60.59 -43.18 6.89
CA PRO A 177 60.91 -44.63 6.84
C PRO A 177 62.22 -44.95 7.48
N THR A 178 62.31 -46.07 8.13
CA THR A 178 63.48 -46.97 8.19
C THR A 178 63.04 -48.41 8.23
#